data_486e5d66677e6cbe41ea31af380e8bd3
#
_entry.id   486e5d66677e6cbe41ea31af380e8bd3
#
_cell.length_a   1.000
_cell.length_b   1.000
_cell.length_c   1.000
_cell.angle_alpha   90.00
_cell.angle_beta   90.00
_cell.angle_gamma   90.00
#
_symmetry.space_group_name_H-M   'P 1'
#
loop_
_entity.id
_entity.type
_entity.pdbx_description
1 polymer ?
#
loop_
_entity_poly.entity_id
_entity_poly.type
_entity_poly.pdbx_seq_one_letter_code
_entity_poly.pdbx_strand_id
1 'polypeptide(L)'
;MKLKKIVLVVLLFSFIILSLVVFANLKALVFNKTIQTDVLGPVTVSQPLWASKGLVIAFVDFKSYSKKSLQHKLAVSGDTIALIDSSLVFNKFTIQTRECLSNEWLSSLVGSLTKAFPDAAIKHTVVAGMSEGALLPFLSAQANMVEPASYVSVGFSVQLPKNLVLCPSLADQFSSKAQNLSTVSSKNWQVLWADQPDSETGVFIKALGTVNTQIAPYDTPLDTLLLSALTVSVNTESPPMPVVEIPVKADVNNVTLFYSGDGGWRDLDRTIAGEMAALNYPVVGVDVLRYFWAHKSPEQAATDLSATMAYYRQNWHVKRFVLTGYSFGADILPVLYNRLPQQDKDSVSLLVLIALAKSADFEIHVTGWLGQSAGEFDLAPELAQIPKNKILCIYGSDEKAETACLDIDNTEAKILELPGGHHFDQDYPKLTQKILDVYQQKGI
;
A
#
# COMPACT_ATOMS: atom_id res chain seq x y z
N MET A 1 -28.55 27.84 -38.77
CA MET A 1 -28.29 26.37 -38.80
C MET A 1 -27.22 25.91 -37.79
N LYS A 2 -26.09 26.63 -37.59
CA LYS A 2 -25.01 26.25 -36.63
C LYS A 2 -25.47 26.25 -35.17
N LEU A 3 -26.28 27.24 -34.71
CA LEU A 3 -26.72 27.35 -33.32
C LEU A 3 -27.60 26.18 -32.89
N LYS A 4 -28.57 25.74 -33.75
CA LYS A 4 -29.45 24.58 -33.46
C LYS A 4 -28.64 23.26 -33.33
N LYS A 5 -27.53 23.08 -34.09
CA LYS A 5 -26.66 21.91 -33.94
C LYS A 5 -25.87 21.93 -32.64
N ILE A 6 -25.41 23.09 -32.19
CA ILE A 6 -24.67 23.25 -30.93
C ILE A 6 -25.62 22.94 -29.74
N VAL A 7 -26.84 23.49 -29.75
CA VAL A 7 -27.83 23.22 -28.69
C VAL A 7 -28.22 21.74 -28.66
N LEU A 8 -28.37 21.08 -29.82
CA LEU A 8 -28.67 19.65 -29.87
C LEU A 8 -27.50 18.79 -29.30
N VAL A 9 -26.23 19.13 -29.57
CA VAL A 9 -25.09 18.44 -29.05
C VAL A 9 -24.97 18.61 -27.52
N VAL A 10 -25.20 19.83 -27.01
CA VAL A 10 -25.20 20.08 -25.54
C VAL A 10 -26.31 19.32 -24.85
N LEU A 11 -27.53 19.26 -25.42
CA LEU A 11 -28.64 18.48 -24.86
C LEU A 11 -28.36 16.97 -24.89
N LEU A 12 -27.73 16.45 -25.93
CA LEU A 12 -27.33 15.05 -26.02
C LEU A 12 -26.24 14.74 -24.96
N PHE A 13 -25.25 15.61 -24.79
CA PHE A 13 -24.18 15.43 -23.78
C PHE A 13 -24.75 15.49 -22.34
N SER A 14 -25.66 16.45 -22.06
CA SER A 14 -26.31 16.53 -20.74
C SER A 14 -27.21 15.32 -20.47
N PHE A 15 -27.90 14.78 -21.50
CA PHE A 15 -28.70 13.56 -21.35
C PHE A 15 -27.82 12.32 -21.10
N ILE A 16 -26.66 12.21 -21.79
CA ILE A 16 -25.70 11.14 -21.56
C ILE A 16 -25.13 11.21 -20.15
N ILE A 17 -24.74 12.41 -19.68
CA ILE A 17 -24.22 12.59 -18.31
C ILE A 17 -25.32 12.27 -17.29
N LEU A 18 -26.53 12.75 -17.48
CA LEU A 18 -27.65 12.45 -16.60
C LEU A 18 -27.97 10.96 -16.56
N SER A 19 -27.95 10.28 -17.71
CA SER A 19 -28.17 8.83 -17.78
C SER A 19 -27.04 8.04 -17.11
N LEU A 20 -25.77 8.47 -17.21
CA LEU A 20 -24.64 7.85 -16.52
C LEU A 20 -24.75 8.05 -15.01
N VAL A 21 -25.12 9.23 -14.53
CA VAL A 21 -25.34 9.51 -13.11
C VAL A 21 -26.51 8.70 -12.55
N VAL A 22 -27.62 8.62 -13.28
CA VAL A 22 -28.77 7.79 -12.89
C VAL A 22 -28.40 6.31 -12.87
N PHE A 23 -27.62 5.82 -13.86
CA PHE A 23 -27.20 4.43 -13.93
C PHE A 23 -26.22 4.07 -12.82
N ALA A 24 -25.30 4.98 -12.46
CA ALA A 24 -24.38 4.81 -11.32
C ALA A 24 -25.15 4.75 -9.99
N ASN A 25 -26.15 5.63 -9.80
CA ASN A 25 -26.98 5.60 -8.60
C ASN A 25 -27.88 4.36 -8.54
N LEU A 26 -28.37 3.86 -9.68
CA LEU A 26 -29.14 2.61 -9.73
C LEU A 26 -28.29 1.38 -9.35
N LYS A 27 -27.01 1.36 -9.72
CA LYS A 27 -26.08 0.28 -9.30
C LYS A 27 -25.86 0.22 -7.80
N ALA A 28 -25.97 1.35 -7.11
CA ALA A 28 -25.83 1.44 -5.66
C ALA A 28 -27.13 1.11 -4.89
N LEU A 29 -28.25 0.89 -5.60
CA LEU A 29 -29.49 0.49 -4.97
C LEU A 29 -29.45 -1.00 -4.61
N VAL A 30 -29.70 -1.26 -3.32
CA VAL A 30 -29.73 -2.61 -2.77
C VAL A 30 -31.01 -2.81 -1.96
N PHE A 31 -31.51 -4.06 -1.92
CA PHE A 31 -32.49 -4.42 -0.92
C PHE A 31 -31.88 -5.26 0.17
N ASN A 32 -32.39 -5.02 1.39
CA ASN A 32 -31.93 -5.75 2.55
C ASN A 32 -32.87 -6.94 2.82
N LYS A 33 -32.25 -8.10 3.05
CA LYS A 33 -32.91 -9.31 3.52
C LYS A 33 -32.28 -9.75 4.82
N THR A 34 -33.06 -10.12 5.81
CA THR A 34 -32.53 -10.70 7.04
C THR A 34 -32.52 -12.22 6.92
N ILE A 35 -31.39 -12.83 7.17
CA ILE A 35 -31.17 -14.27 7.15
C ILE A 35 -30.93 -14.72 8.59
N GLN A 36 -31.64 -15.72 9.03
CA GLN A 36 -31.41 -16.37 10.31
C GLN A 36 -30.27 -17.37 10.15
N THR A 37 -29.19 -17.17 10.91
CA THR A 37 -28.06 -18.11 10.96
C THR A 37 -28.11 -18.88 12.27
N ASP A 38 -27.65 -20.14 12.24
CA ASP A 38 -27.69 -21.04 13.39
C ASP A 38 -26.74 -20.60 14.53
N VAL A 39 -25.69 -19.84 14.16
CA VAL A 39 -24.57 -19.54 15.09
C VAL A 39 -24.49 -18.07 15.53
N LEU A 40 -25.04 -17.13 14.75
CA LEU A 40 -24.99 -15.68 15.05
C LEU A 40 -26.38 -15.04 15.17
N GLY A 41 -27.45 -15.78 14.87
CA GLY A 41 -28.79 -15.24 14.79
C GLY A 41 -29.04 -14.42 13.51
N PRO A 42 -29.81 -13.31 13.56
CA PRO A 42 -30.21 -12.58 12.37
C PRO A 42 -29.06 -11.77 11.77
N VAL A 43 -28.74 -12.03 10.50
CA VAL A 43 -27.75 -11.28 9.70
C VAL A 43 -28.46 -10.54 8.59
N THR A 44 -28.25 -9.23 8.49
CA THR A 44 -28.78 -8.42 7.39
C THR A 44 -27.85 -8.51 6.18
N VAL A 45 -28.43 -8.93 5.04
CA VAL A 45 -27.71 -9.10 3.78
C VAL A 45 -28.28 -8.13 2.75
N SER A 46 -27.40 -7.39 2.09
CA SER A 46 -27.74 -6.45 1.02
C SER A 46 -27.58 -7.12 -0.34
N GLN A 47 -28.61 -7.12 -1.15
CA GLN A 47 -28.60 -7.68 -2.50
C GLN A 47 -28.71 -6.57 -3.54
N PRO A 48 -27.92 -6.62 -4.64
CA PRO A 48 -28.09 -5.69 -5.75
C PRO A 48 -29.44 -5.87 -6.44
N LEU A 49 -29.93 -4.83 -7.11
CA LEU A 49 -31.16 -4.89 -7.92
C LEU A 49 -31.04 -5.87 -9.11
N TRP A 50 -29.81 -6.09 -9.56
CA TRP A 50 -29.50 -6.95 -10.71
C TRP A 50 -28.91 -8.27 -10.22
N ALA A 51 -28.69 -9.19 -11.15
CA ALA A 51 -28.06 -10.46 -10.80
C ALA A 51 -26.71 -10.22 -10.07
N SER A 52 -26.59 -10.78 -8.89
CA SER A 52 -25.39 -10.68 -8.08
C SER A 52 -24.17 -11.30 -8.80
N LYS A 53 -23.00 -10.67 -8.65
CA LYS A 53 -21.74 -11.20 -9.18
C LYS A 53 -21.15 -12.30 -8.28
N GLY A 54 -21.38 -12.22 -6.97
CA GLY A 54 -20.87 -13.14 -5.98
C GLY A 54 -21.48 -12.87 -4.60
N LEU A 55 -20.99 -13.59 -3.60
CA LEU A 55 -21.33 -13.41 -2.19
C LEU A 55 -20.11 -12.88 -1.43
N VAL A 56 -20.25 -11.76 -0.75
CA VAL A 56 -19.23 -11.20 0.15
C VAL A 56 -19.75 -11.28 1.59
N ILE A 57 -18.98 -11.92 2.46
CA ILE A 57 -19.22 -12.01 3.91
C ILE A 57 -18.14 -11.16 4.56
N ALA A 58 -18.47 -9.95 5.03
CA ALA A 58 -17.51 -9.00 5.53
C ALA A 58 -17.68 -8.71 7.01
N PHE A 59 -16.60 -8.88 7.77
CA PHE A 59 -16.52 -8.63 9.22
C PHE A 59 -15.91 -7.25 9.47
N VAL A 60 -16.69 -6.36 10.09
CA VAL A 60 -16.30 -4.96 10.30
C VAL A 60 -16.79 -4.48 11.66
N ASP A 61 -16.01 -3.73 12.38
CA ASP A 61 -16.44 -3.08 13.62
C ASP A 61 -17.38 -1.90 13.33
N PHE A 62 -18.65 -2.03 13.70
CA PHE A 62 -19.65 -0.96 13.49
C PHE A 62 -19.55 0.20 14.49
N LYS A 63 -18.65 0.14 15.47
CA LYS A 63 -18.32 1.30 16.31
C LYS A 63 -17.39 2.26 15.57
N SER A 64 -16.49 1.69 14.79
CA SER A 64 -15.51 2.46 14.01
C SER A 64 -16.03 2.84 12.62
N TYR A 65 -16.94 2.05 12.03
CA TYR A 65 -17.43 2.23 10.67
C TYR A 65 -18.96 2.21 10.60
N SER A 66 -19.54 3.21 9.93
CA SER A 66 -20.98 3.26 9.71
C SER A 66 -21.44 2.14 8.78
N LYS A 67 -22.28 1.22 9.29
CA LYS A 67 -22.88 0.13 8.51
C LYS A 67 -23.53 0.63 7.23
N LYS A 68 -24.32 1.73 7.31
CA LYS A 68 -25.03 2.32 6.16
C LYS A 68 -24.07 2.86 5.11
N SER A 69 -22.99 3.53 5.54
CA SER A 69 -21.96 4.04 4.62
C SER A 69 -21.24 2.90 3.89
N LEU A 70 -20.85 1.86 4.61
CA LEU A 70 -20.20 0.68 4.04
C LEU A 70 -21.13 -0.08 3.08
N GLN A 71 -22.40 -0.30 3.45
CA GLN A 71 -23.38 -0.92 2.55
C GLN A 71 -23.47 -0.17 1.22
N HIS A 72 -23.55 1.15 1.28
CA HIS A 72 -23.63 1.97 0.07
C HIS A 72 -22.33 1.89 -0.76
N LYS A 73 -21.17 2.01 -0.12
CA LYS A 73 -19.87 1.90 -0.80
C LYS A 73 -19.67 0.52 -1.44
N LEU A 74 -19.92 -0.55 -0.72
CA LEU A 74 -19.70 -1.91 -1.21
C LEU A 74 -20.76 -2.34 -2.26
N ALA A 75 -21.96 -1.74 -2.25
CA ALA A 75 -22.99 -2.02 -3.25
C ALA A 75 -22.53 -1.82 -4.71
N VAL A 76 -21.52 -0.94 -4.94
CA VAL A 76 -20.93 -0.72 -6.27
C VAL A 76 -20.18 -1.94 -6.82
N SER A 77 -19.76 -2.88 -5.97
CA SER A 77 -19.14 -4.13 -6.43
C SER A 77 -20.11 -4.98 -7.25
N GLY A 78 -21.39 -4.86 -6.95
CA GLY A 78 -22.45 -5.67 -7.56
C GLY A 78 -22.61 -7.06 -6.95
N ASP A 79 -22.05 -7.26 -5.76
CA ASP A 79 -22.15 -8.50 -5.01
C ASP A 79 -23.32 -8.48 -4.01
N THR A 80 -23.76 -9.67 -3.61
CA THR A 80 -24.60 -9.87 -2.42
C THR A 80 -23.70 -9.77 -1.19
N ILE A 81 -24.01 -8.85 -0.26
CA ILE A 81 -23.10 -8.50 0.83
C ILE A 81 -23.74 -8.75 2.19
N ALA A 82 -23.17 -9.66 2.96
CA ALA A 82 -23.45 -9.87 4.38
C ALA A 82 -22.44 -9.07 5.23
N LEU A 83 -22.88 -7.92 5.78
CA LEU A 83 -22.07 -7.15 6.72
C LEU A 83 -22.33 -7.60 8.14
N ILE A 84 -21.29 -8.10 8.81
CA ILE A 84 -21.33 -8.64 10.16
C ILE A 84 -20.47 -7.76 11.06
N ASP A 85 -21.04 -7.38 12.21
CA ASP A 85 -20.27 -6.68 13.24
C ASP A 85 -19.28 -7.65 13.88
N SER A 86 -17.98 -7.42 13.67
CA SER A 86 -16.91 -8.25 14.23
C SER A 86 -16.92 -8.25 15.75
N SER A 87 -17.38 -7.15 16.38
CA SER A 87 -17.49 -7.08 17.84
C SER A 87 -18.52 -8.05 18.41
N LEU A 88 -19.59 -8.36 17.66
CA LEU A 88 -20.56 -9.38 18.08
C LEU A 88 -19.93 -10.78 18.11
N VAL A 89 -19.07 -11.07 17.12
CA VAL A 89 -18.34 -12.35 17.07
C VAL A 89 -17.37 -12.45 18.26
N PHE A 90 -16.54 -11.44 18.45
CA PHE A 90 -15.51 -11.46 19.50
C PHE A 90 -16.11 -11.47 20.91
N ASN A 91 -17.20 -10.73 21.16
CA ASN A 91 -17.87 -10.73 22.45
C ASN A 91 -18.55 -12.06 22.80
N LYS A 92 -18.85 -12.90 21.79
CA LYS A 92 -19.41 -14.22 22.02
C LYS A 92 -18.37 -15.20 22.59
N PHE A 93 -17.10 -15.04 22.19
CA PHE A 93 -16.02 -15.98 22.52
C PHE A 93 -15.02 -15.36 23.48
N THR A 94 -15.42 -15.26 24.74
CA THR A 94 -14.60 -14.65 25.79
C THR A 94 -14.47 -15.58 26.99
N ILE A 95 -13.51 -15.27 27.87
CA ILE A 95 -13.34 -15.99 29.14
C ILE A 95 -14.65 -15.96 29.97
N GLN A 96 -15.40 -14.86 29.90
CA GLN A 96 -16.66 -14.70 30.64
C GLN A 96 -17.78 -15.61 30.12
N THR A 97 -17.86 -15.75 28.79
CA THR A 97 -18.86 -16.63 28.16
C THR A 97 -18.52 -18.11 28.29
N ARG A 98 -17.24 -18.43 28.56
CA ARG A 98 -16.69 -19.79 28.56
C ARG A 98 -16.84 -20.52 27.22
N GLU A 99 -17.00 -19.77 26.14
CA GLU A 99 -17.04 -20.28 24.76
C GLU A 99 -15.75 -19.88 24.04
N CYS A 100 -15.31 -20.71 23.11
CA CYS A 100 -14.17 -20.45 22.26
C CYS A 100 -14.57 -20.42 20.77
N LEU A 101 -13.92 -19.57 19.96
CA LEU A 101 -14.12 -19.55 18.53
C LEU A 101 -13.48 -20.78 17.89
N SER A 102 -14.25 -21.53 17.12
CA SER A 102 -13.80 -22.76 16.44
C SER A 102 -13.96 -22.70 14.92
N ASN A 103 -13.28 -23.60 14.22
CA ASN A 103 -13.42 -23.78 12.78
C ASN A 103 -14.86 -24.15 12.39
N GLU A 104 -15.52 -24.98 13.16
CA GLU A 104 -16.90 -25.43 12.94
C GLU A 104 -17.86 -24.25 13.01
N TRP A 105 -17.65 -23.33 13.95
CA TRP A 105 -18.48 -22.13 14.06
C TRP A 105 -18.35 -21.23 12.84
N LEU A 106 -17.10 -20.96 12.39
CA LEU A 106 -16.83 -20.17 11.20
C LEU A 106 -17.43 -20.82 9.95
N SER A 107 -17.22 -22.12 9.78
CA SER A 107 -17.77 -22.89 8.65
C SER A 107 -19.30 -22.91 8.66
N SER A 108 -19.94 -23.03 9.84
CA SER A 108 -21.40 -22.98 9.97
C SER A 108 -21.98 -21.63 9.62
N LEU A 109 -21.32 -20.52 10.01
CA LEU A 109 -21.74 -19.17 9.65
C LEU A 109 -21.69 -18.95 8.14
N VAL A 110 -20.54 -19.25 7.51
CA VAL A 110 -20.37 -19.12 6.06
C VAL A 110 -21.33 -20.06 5.32
N GLY A 111 -21.45 -21.31 5.77
CA GLY A 111 -22.36 -22.29 5.18
C GLY A 111 -23.83 -21.87 5.24
N SER A 112 -24.30 -21.24 6.33
CA SER A 112 -25.65 -20.71 6.43
C SER A 112 -25.92 -19.61 5.40
N LEU A 113 -24.94 -18.73 5.16
CA LEU A 113 -25.06 -17.62 4.20
C LEU A 113 -24.93 -18.11 2.75
N THR A 114 -24.02 -19.02 2.45
CA THR A 114 -23.88 -19.60 1.09
C THR A 114 -25.14 -20.38 0.70
N LYS A 115 -25.73 -21.13 1.63
CA LYS A 115 -26.99 -21.86 1.43
C LYS A 115 -28.18 -20.93 1.21
N ALA A 116 -28.19 -19.75 1.85
CA ALA A 116 -29.25 -18.76 1.68
C ALA A 116 -29.19 -18.02 0.34
N PHE A 117 -28.00 -17.96 -0.29
CA PHE A 117 -27.74 -17.26 -1.56
C PHE A 117 -26.93 -18.15 -2.54
N PRO A 118 -27.45 -19.31 -2.95
CA PRO A 118 -26.70 -20.27 -3.74
C PRO A 118 -26.26 -19.72 -5.10
N ASP A 119 -27.10 -18.94 -5.78
CA ASP A 119 -26.81 -18.35 -7.09
C ASP A 119 -25.65 -17.33 -7.05
N ALA A 120 -25.50 -16.63 -5.93
CA ALA A 120 -24.37 -15.72 -5.71
C ALA A 120 -23.12 -16.49 -5.29
N ALA A 121 -23.26 -17.43 -4.35
CA ALA A 121 -22.15 -18.21 -3.80
C ALA A 121 -21.45 -19.09 -4.83
N ILE A 122 -22.21 -19.66 -5.78
CA ILE A 122 -21.65 -20.52 -6.83
C ILE A 122 -20.77 -19.77 -7.83
N LYS A 123 -21.00 -18.46 -7.99
CA LYS A 123 -20.17 -17.62 -8.86
C LYS A 123 -18.84 -17.34 -8.20
N HIS A 124 -18.90 -16.80 -6.98
CA HIS A 124 -17.71 -16.62 -6.16
C HIS A 124 -18.15 -16.25 -4.72
N THR A 125 -17.41 -16.72 -3.73
CA THR A 125 -17.58 -16.33 -2.34
C THR A 125 -16.31 -15.69 -1.82
N VAL A 126 -16.43 -14.50 -1.20
CA VAL A 126 -15.35 -13.81 -0.53
C VAL A 126 -15.67 -13.69 0.94
N VAL A 127 -14.75 -14.15 1.80
CA VAL A 127 -14.76 -13.85 3.22
C VAL A 127 -13.78 -12.70 3.46
N ALA A 128 -14.30 -11.56 3.88
CA ALA A 128 -13.53 -10.34 4.05
C ALA A 128 -13.57 -9.83 5.49
N GLY A 129 -12.58 -9.03 5.87
CA GLY A 129 -12.57 -8.38 7.18
C GLY A 129 -11.71 -7.14 7.20
N MET A 130 -12.03 -6.21 8.11
CA MET A 130 -11.36 -4.93 8.21
C MET A 130 -11.02 -4.60 9.67
N SER A 131 -9.81 -4.06 9.91
CA SER A 131 -9.28 -3.78 11.26
C SER A 131 -9.27 -5.04 12.14
N GLU A 132 -9.83 -5.03 13.35
CA GLU A 132 -9.93 -6.24 14.18
C GLU A 132 -10.67 -7.38 13.45
N GLY A 133 -11.68 -7.06 12.63
CA GLY A 133 -12.40 -8.03 11.80
C GLY A 133 -11.53 -8.72 10.74
N ALA A 134 -10.36 -8.17 10.40
CA ALA A 134 -9.43 -8.74 9.44
C ALA A 134 -8.81 -10.08 9.89
N LEU A 135 -8.90 -10.41 11.17
CA LEU A 135 -8.51 -11.71 11.71
C LEU A 135 -9.42 -12.84 11.23
N LEU A 136 -10.73 -12.58 11.08
CA LEU A 136 -11.72 -13.61 10.78
C LEU A 136 -11.56 -14.25 9.38
N PRO A 137 -11.23 -13.53 8.29
CA PRO A 137 -10.88 -14.16 7.02
C PRO A 137 -9.68 -15.10 7.12
N PHE A 138 -8.64 -14.71 7.86
CA PHE A 138 -7.49 -15.57 8.10
C PHE A 138 -7.90 -16.87 8.80
N LEU A 139 -8.62 -16.77 9.93
CA LEU A 139 -9.12 -17.94 10.66
C LEU A 139 -10.06 -18.80 9.80
N SER A 140 -10.86 -18.16 8.94
CA SER A 140 -11.75 -18.86 8.01
C SER A 140 -10.97 -19.63 6.94
N ALA A 141 -9.86 -19.09 6.47
CA ALA A 141 -8.97 -19.78 5.51
C ALA A 141 -8.36 -21.05 6.11
N GLN A 142 -8.07 -21.04 7.43
CA GLN A 142 -7.55 -22.22 8.14
C GLN A 142 -8.64 -23.29 8.38
N ALA A 143 -9.91 -22.91 8.33
CA ALA A 143 -11.02 -23.84 8.58
C ALA A 143 -11.31 -24.81 7.42
N ASN A 144 -10.52 -24.80 6.31
CA ASN A 144 -10.72 -25.61 5.11
C ASN A 144 -12.17 -25.56 4.60
N MET A 145 -12.72 -24.35 4.52
CA MET A 145 -14.10 -24.17 4.06
C MET A 145 -14.26 -24.53 2.59
N VAL A 146 -15.48 -24.91 2.22
CA VAL A 146 -15.85 -25.42 0.90
C VAL A 146 -15.43 -24.42 -0.19
N GLU A 147 -14.67 -24.88 -1.16
CA GLU A 147 -14.27 -24.12 -2.35
C GLU A 147 -15.50 -23.74 -3.22
N PRO A 148 -15.47 -22.56 -3.92
CA PRO A 148 -14.35 -21.64 -4.06
C PRO A 148 -14.52 -20.39 -3.16
N ALA A 149 -13.76 -20.26 -2.10
CA ALA A 149 -13.72 -19.06 -1.29
C ALA A 149 -12.39 -18.33 -1.45
N SER A 150 -12.44 -16.99 -1.57
CA SER A 150 -11.30 -16.10 -1.45
C SER A 150 -11.37 -15.38 -0.11
N TYR A 151 -10.22 -15.05 0.45
CA TYR A 151 -10.13 -14.42 1.76
C TYR A 151 -9.42 -13.08 1.64
N VAL A 152 -10.00 -12.03 2.23
CA VAL A 152 -9.46 -10.67 2.16
C VAL A 152 -9.37 -10.07 3.55
N SER A 153 -8.17 -9.72 3.98
CA SER A 153 -7.91 -9.07 5.25
C SER A 153 -7.35 -7.67 5.02
N VAL A 154 -8.06 -6.64 5.48
CA VAL A 154 -7.64 -5.24 5.37
C VAL A 154 -7.24 -4.71 6.75
N GLY A 155 -5.99 -4.30 6.91
CA GLY A 155 -5.43 -3.90 8.21
C GLY A 155 -5.28 -5.10 9.18
N PHE A 156 -4.85 -6.25 8.67
CA PHE A 156 -4.62 -7.47 9.46
C PHE A 156 -3.52 -7.25 10.50
N SER A 157 -3.72 -7.77 11.69
CA SER A 157 -2.72 -7.91 12.75
C SER A 157 -2.81 -9.30 13.37
N VAL A 158 -1.65 -9.83 13.78
CA VAL A 158 -1.58 -11.10 14.55
C VAL A 158 -2.00 -10.92 16.01
N GLN A 159 -2.14 -9.67 16.47
CA GLN A 159 -2.61 -9.41 17.83
C GLN A 159 -4.08 -9.76 17.95
N LEU A 160 -4.38 -10.69 18.85
CA LEU A 160 -5.77 -11.08 19.11
C LEU A 160 -6.56 -9.94 19.76
N PRO A 161 -7.84 -9.75 19.36
CA PRO A 161 -8.75 -8.86 20.07
C PRO A 161 -8.80 -9.19 21.57
N LYS A 162 -8.87 -8.16 22.39
CA LYS A 162 -8.85 -8.31 23.85
C LYS A 162 -9.94 -9.26 24.33
N ASN A 163 -9.53 -10.25 25.14
CA ASN A 163 -10.39 -11.30 25.73
C ASN A 163 -10.93 -12.35 24.72
N LEU A 164 -10.57 -12.31 23.43
CA LEU A 164 -10.96 -13.37 22.49
C LEU A 164 -10.32 -14.71 22.90
N VAL A 165 -11.13 -15.75 22.94
CA VAL A 165 -10.70 -17.13 23.22
C VAL A 165 -10.85 -17.95 21.94
N LEU A 166 -9.73 -18.48 21.45
CA LEU A 166 -9.71 -19.44 20.35
C LEU A 166 -9.77 -20.85 20.93
N CYS A 167 -10.50 -21.78 20.29
CA CYS A 167 -10.45 -23.19 20.64
C CYS A 167 -9.04 -23.76 20.35
N PRO A 168 -8.59 -24.81 21.04
CA PRO A 168 -7.22 -25.32 20.92
C PRO A 168 -6.77 -25.56 19.48
N SER A 169 -7.61 -26.13 18.64
CA SER A 169 -7.29 -26.39 17.21
C SER A 169 -6.98 -25.14 16.40
N LEU A 170 -7.65 -24.00 16.67
CA LEU A 170 -7.34 -22.70 16.07
C LEU A 170 -6.16 -22.01 16.76
N ALA A 171 -6.10 -22.10 18.10
CA ALA A 171 -5.02 -21.51 18.88
C ALA A 171 -3.66 -22.10 18.48
N ASP A 172 -3.59 -23.43 18.30
CA ASP A 172 -2.37 -24.11 17.86
C ASP A 172 -1.92 -23.70 16.47
N GLN A 173 -2.85 -23.49 15.52
CA GLN A 173 -2.55 -22.99 14.19
C GLN A 173 -2.07 -21.53 14.20
N PHE A 174 -2.58 -20.72 15.11
CA PHE A 174 -2.23 -19.32 15.27
C PHE A 174 -0.96 -19.09 16.08
N SER A 175 -0.71 -19.93 17.11
CA SER A 175 0.45 -19.85 17.98
C SER A 175 1.65 -20.66 17.51
N SER A 176 1.49 -21.52 16.50
CA SER A 176 2.61 -22.30 15.97
C SER A 176 3.67 -21.32 15.49
N LYS A 177 4.75 -21.22 16.27
CA LYS A 177 5.95 -20.45 15.92
C LYS A 177 6.24 -20.70 14.45
N ALA A 178 6.57 -19.65 13.71
CA ALA A 178 6.78 -19.58 12.27
C ALA A 178 7.48 -20.79 11.58
N GLN A 179 8.04 -21.70 12.34
CA GLN A 179 8.74 -22.90 11.87
C GLN A 179 7.80 -24.02 11.32
N ASN A 180 6.49 -23.97 11.57
CA ASN A 180 5.53 -24.99 11.12
C ASN A 180 4.38 -24.42 10.26
N LEU A 181 4.49 -23.17 9.80
CA LEU A 181 3.46 -22.50 9.01
C LEU A 181 3.31 -23.03 7.57
N SER A 182 4.15 -24.00 7.15
CA SER A 182 4.02 -24.67 5.83
C SER A 182 2.69 -25.43 5.63
N THR A 183 1.91 -25.63 6.70
CA THR A 183 0.57 -26.25 6.66
C THR A 183 -0.57 -25.23 6.57
N VAL A 184 -0.30 -23.93 6.77
CA VAL A 184 -1.29 -22.88 6.64
C VAL A 184 -1.65 -22.73 5.18
N SER A 185 -2.89 -23.00 4.82
CA SER A 185 -3.38 -22.76 3.46
C SER A 185 -3.43 -21.26 3.20
N SER A 186 -2.38 -20.71 2.58
CA SER A 186 -2.33 -19.32 2.11
C SER A 186 -3.00 -19.13 0.75
N LYS A 187 -3.53 -20.21 0.18
CA LYS A 187 -4.22 -20.19 -1.11
C LYS A 187 -5.42 -19.24 -1.03
N ASN A 188 -5.45 -18.29 -1.95
CA ASN A 188 -6.52 -17.31 -2.10
C ASN A 188 -6.70 -16.34 -0.90
N TRP A 189 -5.69 -16.15 -0.06
CA TRP A 189 -5.71 -15.12 0.97
C TRP A 189 -4.91 -13.89 0.53
N GLN A 190 -5.59 -12.74 0.56
CA GLN A 190 -5.02 -11.43 0.26
C GLN A 190 -5.03 -10.57 1.51
N VAL A 191 -3.92 -9.89 1.77
CA VAL A 191 -3.77 -8.98 2.91
C VAL A 191 -3.38 -7.59 2.41
N LEU A 192 -4.15 -6.58 2.84
CA LEU A 192 -3.94 -5.19 2.44
C LEU A 192 -3.76 -4.30 3.67
N TRP A 193 -2.81 -3.38 3.59
CA TRP A 193 -2.59 -2.35 4.60
C TRP A 193 -2.53 -0.96 3.96
N ALA A 194 -2.87 0.08 4.75
CA ALA A 194 -2.69 1.49 4.39
C ALA A 194 -1.44 2.10 5.03
N ASP A 195 -0.76 1.33 5.86
CA ASP A 195 0.51 1.66 6.53
C ASP A 195 1.29 0.37 6.73
N GLN A 196 2.55 0.47 7.16
CA GLN A 196 3.31 -0.73 7.50
C GLN A 196 2.65 -1.48 8.67
N PRO A 197 2.53 -2.81 8.61
CA PRO A 197 2.06 -3.60 9.75
C PRO A 197 3.07 -3.54 10.90
N ASP A 198 2.61 -3.81 12.11
CA ASP A 198 3.53 -3.99 13.25
C ASP A 198 4.55 -5.11 12.99
N SER A 199 5.70 -5.05 13.70
CA SER A 199 6.82 -5.95 13.44
C SER A 199 6.44 -7.44 13.57
N GLU A 200 5.61 -7.80 14.56
CA GLU A 200 5.17 -9.18 14.77
C GLU A 200 4.31 -9.68 13.61
N THR A 201 3.37 -8.86 13.17
CA THR A 201 2.53 -9.14 12.00
C THR A 201 3.36 -9.25 10.72
N GLY A 202 4.31 -8.33 10.51
CA GLY A 202 5.19 -8.35 9.35
C GLY A 202 6.05 -9.61 9.27
N VAL A 203 6.67 -10.02 10.38
CA VAL A 203 7.44 -11.28 10.48
C VAL A 203 6.54 -12.49 10.19
N PHE A 204 5.34 -12.53 10.81
CA PHE A 204 4.39 -13.60 10.61
C PHE A 204 4.00 -13.77 9.14
N ILE A 205 3.61 -12.70 8.46
CA ILE A 205 3.19 -12.74 7.05
C ILE A 205 4.35 -13.14 6.13
N LYS A 206 5.55 -12.61 6.35
CA LYS A 206 6.73 -12.99 5.55
C LYS A 206 7.11 -14.45 5.73
N ALA A 207 6.95 -15.00 6.93
CA ALA A 207 7.19 -16.41 7.20
C ALA A 207 6.23 -17.36 6.45
N LEU A 208 5.02 -16.90 6.08
CA LEU A 208 4.07 -17.67 5.28
C LEU A 208 4.46 -17.79 3.80
N GLY A 209 5.28 -16.89 3.28
CA GLY A 209 5.92 -16.92 1.95
C GLY A 209 4.99 -16.82 0.73
N THR A 210 3.75 -17.27 0.80
CA THR A 210 2.82 -17.39 -0.35
C THR A 210 1.58 -16.50 -0.26
N VAL A 211 1.56 -15.58 0.70
CA VAL A 211 0.42 -14.68 0.91
C VAL A 211 0.49 -13.52 -0.09
N ASN A 212 -0.61 -13.24 -0.78
CA ASN A 212 -0.71 -12.05 -1.61
C ASN A 212 -0.85 -10.82 -0.72
N THR A 213 0.20 -10.01 -0.65
CA THR A 213 0.27 -8.83 0.21
C THR A 213 0.34 -7.54 -0.62
N GLN A 214 -0.36 -6.52 -0.15
CA GLN A 214 -0.33 -5.19 -0.76
C GLN A 214 -0.34 -4.12 0.33
N ILE A 215 0.58 -3.17 0.26
CA ILE A 215 0.54 -1.94 1.04
C ILE A 215 0.04 -0.82 0.11
N ALA A 216 -1.03 -0.17 0.50
CA ALA A 216 -1.60 0.97 -0.24
C ALA A 216 -0.89 2.28 0.16
N PRO A 217 -1.08 3.38 -0.58
CA PRO A 217 -0.60 4.68 -0.16
C PRO A 217 -1.04 5.02 1.27
N TYR A 218 -0.14 5.63 2.03
CA TYR A 218 -0.42 6.11 3.38
C TYR A 218 -1.71 6.95 3.41
N ASP A 219 -2.45 6.89 4.51
CA ASP A 219 -3.77 7.52 4.67
C ASP A 219 -4.90 6.99 3.76
N THR A 220 -4.69 5.91 3.01
CA THR A 220 -5.80 5.30 2.26
C THR A 220 -6.85 4.73 3.22
N PRO A 221 -8.13 5.18 3.16
CA PRO A 221 -9.16 4.65 4.05
C PRO A 221 -9.34 3.14 3.86
N LEU A 222 -9.41 2.38 4.95
CA LEU A 222 -9.49 0.91 4.91
C LEU A 222 -10.75 0.41 4.19
N ASP A 223 -11.86 1.14 4.25
CA ASP A 223 -13.08 0.81 3.51
C ASP A 223 -12.91 0.98 1.98
N THR A 224 -12.03 1.90 1.55
CA THR A 224 -11.63 2.06 0.15
C THR A 224 -10.75 0.88 -0.29
N LEU A 225 -9.82 0.43 0.57
CA LEU A 225 -9.01 -0.77 0.31
C LEU A 225 -9.87 -2.02 0.21
N LEU A 226 -10.84 -2.19 1.10
CA LEU A 226 -11.77 -3.31 1.04
C LEU A 226 -12.54 -3.30 -0.28
N LEU A 227 -13.07 -2.14 -0.69
CA LEU A 227 -13.76 -2.01 -1.98
C LEU A 227 -12.84 -2.33 -3.16
N SER A 228 -11.60 -1.84 -3.15
CA SER A 228 -10.64 -2.12 -4.23
C SER A 228 -10.30 -3.60 -4.36
N ALA A 229 -10.21 -4.32 -3.24
CA ALA A 229 -9.96 -5.76 -3.23
C ALA A 229 -11.15 -6.58 -3.77
N LEU A 230 -12.36 -6.08 -3.62
CA LEU A 230 -13.59 -6.71 -4.12
C LEU A 230 -13.90 -6.36 -5.59
N THR A 231 -13.32 -5.26 -6.11
CA THR A 231 -13.52 -4.82 -7.49
C THR A 231 -12.24 -5.09 -8.29
N VAL A 232 -12.29 -5.98 -9.26
CA VAL A 232 -11.16 -6.20 -10.17
C VAL A 232 -10.88 -4.93 -10.95
N SER A 233 -9.73 -4.30 -10.72
CA SER A 233 -9.30 -3.10 -11.43
C SER A 233 -9.05 -3.41 -12.91
N VAL A 234 -9.65 -2.61 -13.78
CA VAL A 234 -9.24 -2.52 -15.19
C VAL A 234 -7.86 -1.87 -15.24
N ASN A 235 -6.92 -2.49 -15.94
CA ASN A 235 -5.58 -1.95 -16.20
C ASN A 235 -5.66 -0.54 -16.77
N THR A 236 -5.22 0.45 -16.00
CA THR A 236 -4.71 1.71 -16.52
C THR A 236 -3.20 1.57 -16.69
N GLU A 237 -2.65 2.02 -17.82
CA GLU A 237 -1.19 2.13 -17.97
C GLU A 237 -0.67 3.01 -16.84
N SER A 238 0.11 2.43 -15.95
CA SER A 238 0.69 3.08 -14.77
C SER A 238 2.17 2.74 -14.71
N PRO A 239 3.00 3.59 -14.08
CA PRO A 239 4.40 3.25 -13.86
C PRO A 239 4.53 1.92 -13.10
N PRO A 240 5.60 1.14 -13.33
CA PRO A 240 5.78 -0.16 -12.67
C PRO A 240 6.04 -0.05 -11.17
N MET A 241 6.48 1.14 -10.71
CA MET A 241 6.67 1.42 -9.29
C MET A 241 5.43 2.06 -8.67
N PRO A 242 5.16 1.84 -7.36
CA PRO A 242 4.10 2.54 -6.65
C PRO A 242 4.48 4.00 -6.44
N VAL A 243 3.83 4.90 -7.16
CA VAL A 243 4.15 6.32 -7.14
C VAL A 243 3.04 7.19 -6.56
N VAL A 244 3.45 8.35 -6.04
CA VAL A 244 2.57 9.45 -5.60
C VAL A 244 2.98 10.68 -6.40
N GLU A 245 2.10 11.13 -7.28
CA GLU A 245 2.37 12.28 -8.15
C GLU A 245 1.99 13.59 -7.43
N ILE A 246 2.93 14.56 -7.42
CA ILE A 246 2.71 15.91 -6.91
C ILE A 246 3.06 16.88 -8.05
N PRO A 247 2.12 17.05 -9.00
CA PRO A 247 2.33 17.85 -10.18
C PRO A 247 2.31 19.35 -9.87
N VAL A 248 2.96 20.13 -10.70
CA VAL A 248 2.90 21.61 -10.70
C VAL A 248 2.18 22.13 -11.94
N LYS A 249 1.77 23.41 -11.93
CA LYS A 249 1.03 24.01 -13.04
C LYS A 249 1.90 24.49 -14.22
N ALA A 250 3.23 24.44 -14.09
CA ALA A 250 4.16 24.90 -15.11
C ALA A 250 4.54 23.76 -16.08
N ASP A 251 5.05 24.13 -17.28
CA ASP A 251 5.70 23.18 -18.18
C ASP A 251 6.93 22.58 -17.51
N VAL A 252 6.99 21.25 -17.45
CA VAL A 252 7.95 20.52 -16.64
C VAL A 252 9.07 19.96 -17.51
N ASN A 253 10.25 20.58 -17.48
CA ASN A 253 11.42 19.98 -18.10
C ASN A 253 12.17 19.00 -17.18
N ASN A 254 12.09 19.23 -15.86
CA ASN A 254 12.73 18.45 -14.82
C ASN A 254 11.68 17.88 -13.86
N VAL A 255 11.88 16.67 -13.37
CA VAL A 255 11.08 16.06 -12.31
C VAL A 255 11.99 15.41 -11.29
N THR A 256 11.63 15.52 -10.01
CA THR A 256 12.28 14.78 -8.93
C THR A 256 11.55 13.45 -8.71
N LEU A 257 12.25 12.33 -8.90
CA LEU A 257 11.82 11.01 -8.43
C LEU A 257 12.35 10.86 -7.01
N PHE A 258 11.45 10.91 -6.02
CA PHE A 258 11.82 10.91 -4.61
C PHE A 258 11.48 9.55 -3.97
N TYR A 259 12.49 8.76 -3.67
CA TYR A 259 12.39 7.48 -2.96
C TYR A 259 12.26 7.73 -1.46
N SER A 260 11.18 7.29 -0.87
CA SER A 260 10.91 7.42 0.58
C SER A 260 11.87 6.59 1.44
N GLY A 261 11.81 6.79 2.75
CA GLY A 261 12.39 5.84 3.71
C GLY A 261 11.62 4.51 3.76
N ASP A 262 12.08 3.59 4.60
CA ASP A 262 11.48 2.28 4.86
C ASP A 262 10.07 2.35 5.47
N GLY A 263 9.71 3.48 6.09
CA GLY A 263 8.37 3.79 6.58
C GLY A 263 7.33 4.08 5.49
N GLY A 264 7.73 4.16 4.20
CA GLY A 264 6.86 4.49 3.08
C GLY A 264 6.66 6.00 2.89
N TRP A 265 5.77 6.38 1.97
CA TRP A 265 5.55 7.77 1.56
C TRP A 265 4.76 8.57 2.61
N ARG A 266 5.44 9.08 3.64
CA ARG A 266 4.86 9.85 4.74
C ARG A 266 5.89 10.81 5.37
N ASP A 267 5.46 11.58 6.39
CA ASP A 267 6.30 12.43 7.23
C ASP A 267 7.27 13.33 6.42
N LEU A 268 8.58 13.11 6.54
CA LEU A 268 9.64 13.88 5.89
C LEU A 268 9.46 13.92 4.36
N ASP A 269 9.29 12.77 3.74
CA ASP A 269 9.22 12.63 2.28
C ASP A 269 8.06 13.45 1.71
N ARG A 270 6.89 13.31 2.31
CA ARG A 270 5.66 14.02 1.93
C ARG A 270 5.76 15.52 2.15
N THR A 271 6.40 15.93 3.26
CA THR A 271 6.57 17.34 3.60
C THR A 271 7.52 18.03 2.63
N ILE A 272 8.70 17.48 2.40
CA ILE A 272 9.69 18.03 1.45
C ILE A 272 9.09 18.10 0.05
N ALA A 273 8.44 17.03 -0.42
CA ALA A 273 7.82 16.99 -1.73
C ALA A 273 6.73 18.06 -1.90
N GLY A 274 5.90 18.28 -0.87
CA GLY A 274 4.88 19.31 -0.86
C GLY A 274 5.47 20.73 -0.93
N GLU A 275 6.54 21.00 -0.18
CA GLU A 275 7.26 22.28 -0.21
C GLU A 275 7.94 22.53 -1.56
N MET A 276 8.59 21.50 -2.15
CA MET A 276 9.17 21.57 -3.48
C MET A 276 8.11 21.91 -4.54
N ALA A 277 6.97 21.22 -4.51
CA ALA A 277 5.88 21.45 -5.45
C ALA A 277 5.26 22.86 -5.30
N ALA A 278 5.14 23.36 -4.07
CA ALA A 278 4.68 24.73 -3.80
C ALA A 278 5.61 25.79 -4.42
N LEU A 279 6.89 25.46 -4.64
CA LEU A 279 7.90 26.29 -5.31
C LEU A 279 8.08 25.95 -6.81
N ASN A 280 7.13 25.24 -7.41
CA ASN A 280 7.09 24.80 -8.81
C ASN A 280 8.16 23.75 -9.18
N TYR A 281 8.66 22.96 -8.23
CA TYR A 281 9.46 21.78 -8.50
C TYR A 281 8.57 20.53 -8.42
N PRO A 282 8.21 19.89 -9.53
CA PRO A 282 7.33 18.72 -9.51
C PRO A 282 8.04 17.52 -8.92
N VAL A 283 7.32 16.76 -8.11
CA VAL A 283 7.83 15.57 -7.45
C VAL A 283 6.94 14.37 -7.76
N VAL A 284 7.59 13.25 -8.02
CA VAL A 284 6.99 11.93 -8.07
C VAL A 284 7.63 11.12 -6.93
N GLY A 285 6.87 10.91 -5.88
CA GLY A 285 7.28 10.08 -4.77
C GLY A 285 7.23 8.60 -5.15
N VAL A 286 8.29 7.86 -4.87
CA VAL A 286 8.32 6.40 -4.95
C VAL A 286 8.16 5.84 -3.54
N ASP A 287 7.08 5.11 -3.30
CA ASP A 287 6.78 4.50 -2.01
C ASP A 287 7.62 3.23 -1.84
N VAL A 288 8.74 3.36 -1.15
CA VAL A 288 9.73 2.30 -0.95
C VAL A 288 9.16 1.13 -0.16
N LEU A 289 8.37 1.40 0.87
CA LEU A 289 7.74 0.35 1.67
C LEU A 289 6.88 -0.57 0.81
N ARG A 290 6.08 0.01 -0.08
CA ARG A 290 5.22 -0.76 -0.99
C ARG A 290 6.02 -1.53 -2.03
N TYR A 291 7.07 -0.92 -2.57
CA TYR A 291 7.86 -1.52 -3.64
C TYR A 291 8.78 -2.63 -3.16
N PHE A 292 9.50 -2.41 -2.05
CA PHE A 292 10.46 -3.34 -1.46
C PHE A 292 9.91 -4.15 -0.29
N TRP A 293 8.59 -4.23 -0.14
CA TRP A 293 7.95 -5.12 0.84
C TRP A 293 8.38 -6.58 0.67
N ALA A 294 8.55 -7.03 -0.57
CA ALA A 294 9.21 -8.27 -0.93
C ALA A 294 10.52 -7.96 -1.65
N HIS A 295 11.51 -8.85 -1.51
CA HIS A 295 12.82 -8.70 -2.14
C HIS A 295 12.70 -8.42 -3.65
N LYS A 296 13.48 -7.43 -4.12
CA LYS A 296 13.70 -7.11 -5.53
C LYS A 296 15.17 -7.20 -5.84
N SER A 297 15.58 -7.82 -6.94
CA SER A 297 16.98 -7.69 -7.33
C SER A 297 17.30 -6.24 -7.75
N PRO A 298 18.54 -5.78 -7.57
CA PRO A 298 18.99 -4.47 -8.06
C PRO A 298 18.71 -4.26 -9.56
N GLU A 299 18.86 -5.31 -10.37
CA GLU A 299 18.63 -5.28 -11.81
C GLU A 299 17.14 -5.08 -12.13
N GLN A 300 16.25 -5.77 -11.42
CA GLN A 300 14.80 -5.58 -11.55
C GLN A 300 14.42 -4.16 -11.15
N ALA A 301 14.91 -3.68 -10.01
CA ALA A 301 14.59 -2.35 -9.51
C ALA A 301 15.13 -1.23 -10.43
N ALA A 302 16.32 -1.40 -11.02
CA ALA A 302 16.84 -0.48 -12.02
C ALA A 302 16.04 -0.50 -13.33
N THR A 303 15.56 -1.66 -13.76
CA THR A 303 14.67 -1.80 -14.93
C THR A 303 13.34 -1.08 -14.70
N ASP A 304 12.75 -1.24 -13.50
CA ASP A 304 11.49 -0.59 -13.15
C ASP A 304 11.67 0.93 -13.00
N LEU A 305 12.82 1.40 -12.49
CA LEU A 305 13.18 2.83 -12.49
C LEU A 305 13.28 3.38 -13.92
N SER A 306 13.99 2.70 -14.82
CA SER A 306 14.11 3.08 -16.23
C SER A 306 12.73 3.16 -16.91
N ALA A 307 11.87 2.18 -16.69
CA ALA A 307 10.50 2.18 -17.20
C ALA A 307 9.63 3.31 -16.60
N THR A 308 9.82 3.61 -15.31
CA THR A 308 9.16 4.76 -14.65
C THR A 308 9.63 6.09 -15.27
N MET A 309 10.94 6.26 -15.51
CA MET A 309 11.47 7.42 -16.21
C MET A 309 10.90 7.54 -17.64
N ALA A 310 10.78 6.43 -18.36
CA ALA A 310 10.18 6.39 -19.70
C ALA A 310 8.71 6.83 -19.67
N TYR A 311 7.94 6.36 -18.67
CA TYR A 311 6.55 6.76 -18.47
C TYR A 311 6.42 8.29 -18.30
N TYR A 312 7.23 8.94 -17.46
CA TYR A 312 7.17 10.39 -17.24
C TYR A 312 7.72 11.20 -18.43
N ARG A 313 8.69 10.67 -19.20
CA ARG A 313 9.08 11.28 -20.48
C ARG A 313 7.91 11.34 -21.45
N GLN A 314 7.11 10.27 -21.51
CA GLN A 314 5.98 10.18 -22.44
C GLN A 314 4.79 11.03 -21.96
N ASN A 315 4.43 10.96 -20.68
CA ASN A 315 3.18 11.53 -20.18
C ASN A 315 3.33 12.97 -19.67
N TRP A 316 4.50 13.34 -19.12
CA TRP A 316 4.77 14.69 -18.63
C TRP A 316 5.79 15.46 -19.50
N HIS A 317 6.30 14.85 -20.56
CA HIS A 317 7.32 15.41 -21.46
C HIS A 317 8.63 15.80 -20.76
N VAL A 318 8.96 15.13 -19.68
CA VAL A 318 10.16 15.36 -18.87
C VAL A 318 11.42 15.05 -19.67
N LYS A 319 12.41 15.92 -19.58
CA LYS A 319 13.71 15.75 -20.25
C LYS A 319 14.81 15.32 -19.29
N ARG A 320 14.75 15.78 -18.04
CA ARG A 320 15.77 15.53 -17.01
C ARG A 320 15.13 15.08 -15.72
N PHE A 321 15.87 14.29 -14.98
CA PHE A 321 15.45 13.74 -13.70
C PHE A 321 16.43 14.14 -12.61
N VAL A 322 15.91 14.39 -11.41
CA VAL A 322 16.65 14.34 -10.17
C VAL A 322 16.21 13.10 -9.43
N LEU A 323 17.15 12.25 -9.03
CA LEU A 323 16.88 11.11 -8.19
C LEU A 323 17.18 11.52 -6.75
N THR A 324 16.17 11.57 -5.91
CA THR A 324 16.28 11.90 -4.49
C THR A 324 15.88 10.68 -3.67
N GLY A 325 16.64 10.39 -2.63
CA GLY A 325 16.29 9.32 -1.69
C GLY A 325 16.53 9.76 -0.26
N TYR A 326 15.70 9.26 0.64
CA TYR A 326 15.86 9.42 2.09
C TYR A 326 16.01 8.05 2.74
N SER A 327 17.01 7.92 3.64
CA SER A 327 17.25 6.69 4.40
C SER A 327 17.37 5.49 3.44
N PHE A 328 16.56 4.44 3.59
CA PHE A 328 16.52 3.30 2.66
C PHE A 328 16.47 3.74 1.18
N GLY A 329 15.68 4.76 0.86
CA GLY A 329 15.63 5.32 -0.50
C GLY A 329 16.96 5.90 -0.96
N ALA A 330 17.73 6.54 -0.05
CA ALA A 330 19.06 7.04 -0.35
C ALA A 330 20.06 5.89 -0.57
N ASP A 331 19.95 4.83 0.23
CA ASP A 331 20.90 3.70 0.21
C ASP A 331 20.82 2.91 -1.09
N ILE A 332 19.62 2.70 -1.64
CA ILE A 332 19.45 1.94 -2.89
C ILE A 332 19.83 2.73 -4.14
N LEU A 333 19.71 4.06 -4.14
CA LEU A 333 19.87 4.89 -5.35
C LEU A 333 21.26 4.78 -6.01
N PRO A 334 22.41 4.72 -5.31
CA PRO A 334 23.71 4.49 -5.92
C PRO A 334 23.76 3.18 -6.73
N VAL A 335 23.20 2.12 -6.17
CA VAL A 335 23.15 0.79 -6.79
C VAL A 335 22.26 0.80 -8.03
N LEU A 336 21.09 1.45 -7.95
CA LEU A 336 20.15 1.59 -9.08
C LEU A 336 20.75 2.45 -10.20
N TYR A 337 21.31 3.60 -9.86
CA TYR A 337 21.93 4.52 -10.84
C TYR A 337 23.00 3.81 -11.69
N ASN A 338 23.87 3.03 -11.07
CA ASN A 338 24.94 2.33 -11.79
C ASN A 338 24.41 1.27 -12.77
N ARG A 339 23.21 0.74 -12.52
CA ARG A 339 22.54 -0.26 -13.37
C ARG A 339 21.58 0.32 -14.41
N LEU A 340 21.36 1.65 -14.40
CA LEU A 340 20.55 2.29 -15.43
C LEU A 340 21.23 2.20 -16.80
N PRO A 341 20.44 2.14 -17.91
CA PRO A 341 20.94 2.38 -19.27
C PRO A 341 21.65 3.75 -19.39
N GLN A 342 22.62 3.87 -20.26
CA GLN A 342 23.40 5.09 -20.41
C GLN A 342 22.52 6.31 -20.73
N GLN A 343 21.51 6.16 -21.59
CA GLN A 343 20.55 7.21 -21.91
C GLN A 343 19.84 7.76 -20.67
N ASP A 344 19.48 6.87 -19.71
CA ASP A 344 18.85 7.29 -18.47
C ASP A 344 19.84 7.99 -17.55
N LYS A 345 21.06 7.46 -17.40
CA LYS A 345 22.14 8.13 -16.65
C LYS A 345 22.42 9.53 -17.15
N ASP A 346 22.41 9.74 -18.47
CA ASP A 346 22.66 11.05 -19.09
C ASP A 346 21.53 12.03 -18.78
N SER A 347 20.30 11.54 -18.63
CA SER A 347 19.14 12.36 -18.27
C SER A 347 19.04 12.68 -16.77
N VAL A 348 19.80 11.99 -15.89
CA VAL A 348 19.88 12.32 -14.47
C VAL A 348 20.81 13.49 -14.25
N SER A 349 20.25 14.61 -13.76
CA SER A 349 20.99 15.84 -13.45
C SER A 349 21.67 15.80 -12.09
N LEU A 350 21.06 15.14 -11.11
CA LEU A 350 21.52 15.10 -9.72
C LEU A 350 21.00 13.86 -9.00
N LEU A 351 21.84 13.26 -8.14
CA LEU A 351 21.48 12.35 -7.08
C LEU A 351 21.50 13.09 -5.75
N VAL A 352 20.39 13.11 -5.03
CA VAL A 352 20.27 13.69 -3.69
C VAL A 352 20.11 12.55 -2.70
N LEU A 353 21.11 12.34 -1.86
CA LEU A 353 21.20 11.25 -0.90
C LEU A 353 21.06 11.82 0.50
N ILE A 354 19.92 11.60 1.16
CA ILE A 354 19.57 12.18 2.46
C ILE A 354 19.64 11.07 3.51
N ALA A 355 20.47 11.24 4.55
CA ALA A 355 20.73 10.26 5.61
C ALA A 355 21.22 8.92 5.04
N LEU A 356 22.25 8.97 4.17
CA LEU A 356 22.83 7.82 3.49
C LEU A 356 23.61 6.92 4.46
N ALA A 357 23.29 5.63 4.51
CA ALA A 357 24.04 4.60 5.23
C ALA A 357 25.23 4.07 4.41
N LYS A 358 26.02 3.16 5.00
CA LYS A 358 27.19 2.54 4.33
C LYS A 358 26.86 1.29 3.51
N SER A 359 25.63 0.76 3.67
CA SER A 359 25.17 -0.42 2.96
C SER A 359 23.71 -0.26 2.57
N ALA A 360 23.28 -1.00 1.55
CA ALA A 360 21.90 -1.04 1.05
C ALA A 360 21.29 -2.44 1.14
N ASP A 361 19.99 -2.48 1.37
CA ASP A 361 19.15 -3.67 1.25
C ASP A 361 18.11 -3.50 0.15
N PHE A 362 17.64 -4.59 -0.41
CA PHE A 362 16.61 -4.60 -1.46
C PHE A 362 15.31 -5.30 -1.01
N GLU A 363 15.12 -5.35 0.30
CA GLU A 363 13.90 -5.80 0.97
C GLU A 363 13.72 -5.04 2.29
N ILE A 364 12.47 -4.68 2.62
CA ILE A 364 12.15 -4.10 3.92
C ILE A 364 12.17 -5.20 4.99
N HIS A 365 13.09 -5.08 5.94
CA HIS A 365 13.20 -6.00 7.07
C HIS A 365 12.49 -5.44 8.30
N VAL A 366 11.31 -5.98 8.63
CA VAL A 366 10.53 -5.55 9.81
C VAL A 366 11.28 -5.74 11.15
N THR A 367 12.28 -6.60 11.20
CA THR A 367 13.19 -6.76 12.34
C THR A 367 14.33 -5.73 12.36
N GLY A 368 14.67 -5.13 11.23
CA GLY A 368 15.71 -4.11 11.07
C GLY A 368 15.37 -2.79 11.75
N TRP A 369 14.11 -2.53 12.06
CA TRP A 369 13.67 -1.36 12.85
C TRP A 369 14.19 -1.38 14.29
N LEU A 370 14.78 -2.50 14.73
CA LEU A 370 15.44 -2.66 16.03
C LEU A 370 16.95 -2.44 15.96
N GLY A 371 17.49 -1.98 14.79
CA GLY A 371 18.89 -1.62 14.57
C GLY A 371 19.83 -2.83 14.48
N GLN A 372 20.37 -3.04 13.32
CA GLN A 372 21.47 -3.91 12.86
C GLN A 372 21.07 -5.03 11.91
N SER A 373 20.99 -4.68 10.61
CA SER A 373 21.35 -5.63 9.56
C SER A 373 22.60 -5.09 8.84
N ALA A 374 23.62 -5.92 8.63
CA ALA A 374 24.62 -5.62 7.62
C ALA A 374 23.87 -5.69 6.28
N GLY A 375 23.73 -4.58 5.57
CA GLY A 375 23.02 -4.55 4.30
C GLY A 375 23.64 -5.48 3.25
N GLU A 376 22.83 -5.90 2.30
CA GLU A 376 23.24 -6.84 1.24
C GLU A 376 24.36 -6.28 0.34
N PHE A 377 24.42 -4.95 0.17
CA PHE A 377 25.39 -4.26 -0.70
C PHE A 377 26.21 -3.21 0.04
N ASP A 378 27.53 -3.29 -0.07
CA ASP A 378 28.44 -2.20 0.33
C ASP A 378 28.33 -1.04 -0.68
N LEU A 379 28.12 0.18 -0.19
CA LEU A 379 27.92 1.36 -1.03
C LEU A 379 29.23 2.05 -1.47
N ALA A 380 30.36 1.79 -0.84
CA ALA A 380 31.62 2.45 -1.22
C ALA A 380 32.02 2.19 -2.69
N PRO A 381 31.97 0.94 -3.22
CA PRO A 381 32.21 0.68 -4.62
C PRO A 381 31.19 1.30 -5.56
N GLU A 382 29.93 1.36 -5.15
CA GLU A 382 28.86 1.93 -5.96
C GLU A 382 29.02 3.47 -6.06
N LEU A 383 29.25 4.14 -4.95
CA LEU A 383 29.51 5.58 -4.90
C LEU A 383 30.76 6.00 -5.71
N ALA A 384 31.79 5.15 -5.75
CA ALA A 384 33.00 5.41 -6.51
C ALA A 384 32.75 5.54 -8.03
N GLN A 385 31.73 4.87 -8.57
CA GLN A 385 31.40 4.84 -10.00
C GLN A 385 30.54 6.03 -10.45
N ILE A 386 29.93 6.77 -9.52
CA ILE A 386 29.02 7.89 -9.85
C ILE A 386 29.85 9.16 -10.09
N PRO A 387 29.58 9.93 -11.19
CA PRO A 387 30.21 11.22 -11.38
C PRO A 387 29.98 12.15 -10.20
N LYS A 388 31.04 12.61 -9.55
CA LYS A 388 30.99 13.34 -8.28
C LYS A 388 30.20 14.64 -8.37
N ASN A 389 30.26 15.32 -9.52
CA ASN A 389 29.48 16.52 -9.78
C ASN A 389 27.97 16.28 -9.85
N LYS A 390 27.50 15.02 -9.89
CA LYS A 390 26.08 14.65 -9.80
C LYS A 390 25.61 14.29 -8.39
N ILE A 391 26.47 14.36 -7.37
CA ILE A 391 26.13 13.96 -6.01
C ILE A 391 25.87 15.17 -5.11
N LEU A 392 24.73 15.16 -4.43
CA LEU A 392 24.45 15.93 -3.23
C LEU A 392 24.14 14.94 -2.11
N CYS A 393 25.01 14.89 -1.08
CA CYS A 393 24.79 14.04 0.10
C CYS A 393 24.56 14.90 1.32
N ILE A 394 23.48 14.61 2.06
CA ILE A 394 23.07 15.37 3.25
C ILE A 394 22.92 14.43 4.41
N TYR A 395 23.55 14.75 5.55
CA TYR A 395 23.49 13.92 6.75
C TYR A 395 23.29 14.77 8.00
N GLY A 396 22.70 14.17 9.05
CA GLY A 396 22.54 14.78 10.36
C GLY A 396 23.86 14.69 11.16
N SER A 397 24.19 15.77 11.90
CA SER A 397 25.43 15.85 12.71
C SER A 397 25.61 14.67 13.68
N ASP A 398 24.50 14.12 14.17
CA ASP A 398 24.52 13.02 15.15
C ASP A 398 24.83 11.64 14.50
N GLU A 399 24.71 11.54 13.16
CA GLU A 399 24.97 10.32 12.39
C GLU A 399 26.34 10.32 11.69
N LYS A 400 27.23 11.23 12.06
CA LYS A 400 28.54 11.43 11.43
C LYS A 400 29.42 10.18 11.37
N ALA A 401 29.30 9.28 12.34
CA ALA A 401 30.07 8.02 12.36
C ALA A 401 29.48 6.93 11.44
N GLU A 402 28.21 7.03 11.09
CA GLU A 402 27.42 5.98 10.41
C GLU A 402 27.21 6.29 8.94
N THR A 403 27.24 7.59 8.56
CA THR A 403 26.97 8.02 7.19
C THR A 403 28.07 7.66 6.21
N ALA A 404 27.69 7.24 4.99
CA ALA A 404 28.59 7.11 3.86
C ALA A 404 28.88 8.44 3.13
N CYS A 405 28.18 9.54 3.47
CA CYS A 405 28.44 10.84 2.85
C CYS A 405 29.92 11.28 2.99
N LEU A 406 30.56 10.92 4.10
CA LEU A 406 31.96 11.28 4.38
C LEU A 406 33.00 10.40 3.65
N ASP A 407 32.57 9.27 3.10
CA ASP A 407 33.39 8.38 2.30
C ASP A 407 33.41 8.83 0.81
N ILE A 408 32.59 9.82 0.44
CA ILE A 408 32.54 10.37 -0.93
C ILE A 408 33.63 11.41 -1.11
N ASP A 409 34.41 11.28 -2.21
CA ASP A 409 35.36 12.32 -2.61
C ASP A 409 34.61 13.65 -2.87
N ASN A 410 34.89 14.65 -2.07
CA ASN A 410 34.20 15.95 -2.06
C ASN A 410 34.80 17.00 -2.98
N THR A 411 35.72 16.64 -3.87
CA THR A 411 36.35 17.59 -4.79
C THR A 411 35.32 18.24 -5.74
N GLU A 412 34.32 17.48 -6.17
CA GLU A 412 33.20 17.95 -7.02
C GLU A 412 31.84 17.62 -6.45
N ALA A 413 31.73 16.66 -5.50
CA ALA A 413 30.49 16.33 -4.82
C ALA A 413 30.12 17.41 -3.80
N LYS A 414 28.82 17.64 -3.60
CA LYS A 414 28.34 18.52 -2.54
C LYS A 414 27.95 17.69 -1.32
N ILE A 415 28.64 17.91 -0.23
CA ILE A 415 28.35 17.26 1.05
C ILE A 415 27.87 18.31 2.04
N LEU A 416 26.74 18.07 2.70
CA LEU A 416 26.13 18.99 3.66
C LEU A 416 25.87 18.28 4.99
N GLU A 417 26.39 18.86 6.05
CA GLU A 417 26.05 18.49 7.43
C GLU A 417 24.94 19.44 7.93
N LEU A 418 23.86 18.88 8.47
CA LEU A 418 22.78 19.64 9.10
C LEU A 418 22.63 19.22 10.58
N PRO A 419 22.09 20.08 11.46
CA PRO A 419 21.84 19.72 12.86
C PRO A 419 20.90 18.53 13.01
N GLY A 420 21.04 17.80 14.10
CA GLY A 420 20.20 16.67 14.49
C GLY A 420 20.66 15.32 13.94
N GLY A 421 19.83 14.31 14.17
CA GLY A 421 20.04 12.94 13.69
C GLY A 421 19.30 12.65 12.39
N HIS A 422 18.77 11.44 12.29
CA HIS A 422 18.12 10.89 11.07
C HIS A 422 16.98 11.75 10.53
N HIS A 423 16.25 12.45 11.38
CA HIS A 423 15.12 13.32 11.05
C HIS A 423 15.46 14.82 11.05
N PHE A 424 16.74 15.22 11.12
CA PHE A 424 17.20 16.61 10.99
C PHE A 424 16.46 17.59 11.94
N ASP A 425 16.24 17.19 13.19
CA ASP A 425 15.45 17.92 14.19
C ASP A 425 14.03 18.31 13.70
N GLN A 426 13.53 17.63 12.66
CA GLN A 426 12.26 17.91 11.97
C GLN A 426 12.22 19.29 11.28
N ASP A 427 13.36 19.93 11.05
CA ASP A 427 13.47 21.19 10.31
C ASP A 427 13.47 20.92 8.77
N TYR A 428 12.37 20.33 8.30
CA TYR A 428 12.20 19.96 6.88
C TYR A 428 12.20 21.17 5.94
N PRO A 429 11.65 22.35 6.31
CA PRO A 429 11.78 23.56 5.49
C PRO A 429 13.24 23.94 5.22
N LYS A 430 14.11 23.87 6.23
CA LYS A 430 15.54 24.16 6.06
C LYS A 430 16.21 23.12 5.18
N LEU A 431 15.90 21.83 5.36
CA LEU A 431 16.39 20.75 4.51
C LEU A 431 15.97 20.96 3.06
N THR A 432 14.69 21.24 2.79
CA THR A 432 14.16 21.55 1.46
C THR A 432 14.89 22.73 0.83
N GLN A 433 15.08 23.83 1.58
CA GLN A 433 15.79 25.01 1.07
C GLN A 433 17.22 24.66 0.66
N LYS A 434 17.94 23.83 1.44
CA LYS A 434 19.31 23.40 1.11
C LYS A 434 19.36 22.57 -0.17
N ILE A 435 18.37 21.73 -0.41
CA ILE A 435 18.24 20.96 -1.67
C ILE A 435 18.01 21.93 -2.84
N LEU A 436 17.06 22.85 -2.69
CA LEU A 436 16.71 23.80 -3.74
C LEU A 436 17.83 24.80 -4.04
N ASP A 437 18.63 25.22 -3.06
CA ASP A 437 19.83 26.05 -3.29
C ASP A 437 20.79 25.35 -4.26
N VAL A 438 20.95 24.04 -4.18
CA VAL A 438 21.80 23.25 -5.09
C VAL A 438 21.13 23.09 -6.46
N TYR A 439 19.79 22.90 -6.52
CA TYR A 439 19.06 22.87 -7.79
C TYR A 439 19.28 24.16 -8.57
N GLN A 440 19.11 25.32 -7.93
CA GLN A 440 19.31 26.63 -8.58
C GLN A 440 20.76 26.82 -9.07
N GLN A 441 21.76 26.41 -8.28
CA GLN A 441 23.17 26.47 -8.68
C GLN A 441 23.47 25.62 -9.92
N LYS A 442 22.71 24.55 -10.14
CA LYS A 442 22.86 23.63 -11.29
C LYS A 442 21.93 23.91 -12.45
N GLY A 443 21.06 24.90 -12.32
CA GLY A 443 20.07 25.25 -13.37
C GLY A 443 19.02 24.15 -13.57
N ILE A 444 18.62 23.49 -12.48
CA ILE A 444 17.58 22.47 -12.44
C ILE A 444 16.21 23.12 -12.20
#